data_c2c9c94f2b8c0d8178c71260f764ae65
#
_entry.id   c2c9c94f2b8c0d8178c71260f764ae65
#
_cell.length_a   1.000
_cell.length_b   1.000
_cell.length_c   1.000
_cell.angle_alpha   90.00
_cell.angle_beta   90.00
_cell.angle_gamma   90.00
#
_symmetry.space_group_name_H-M   'P 1'
#
loop_
_entity.id
_entity.type
_entity.pdbx_description
1 polymer ?
#
loop_
_entity_poly.entity_id
_entity_poly.type
_entity_poly.pdbx_seq_one_letter_code
_entity_poly.pdbx_strand_id
1 'polypeptide(L)'
;MNALPFSRLMIAGGLAFGCLVSTCTASARRPAQSYGSAQIPKVVLVGDSIRLGYAPVVARLLSGKAAVTSVDANGGDSGNVLRNLEEWVIREKPDIVHLNAGLHDLKVSRQSREYQVPIDQYEANLRNMVRVIREKTSASLLFASTTPILDERHSLRGEAFDRFEADVRRYNEVALRCMKDLGVPVDDLHWIVEKGGAATLLSGDGTHYTPEGYGLLGQAVADCVSRHLTIHFYRPLSPVASGPEAAATYRAAENERDRLVPEAFLKYGAGEFMVPRDPATWQKERPSILEKVKESLGDLPPRPAVSETRVISREVWREFSVEKVSIPNGADGVVTALLLVPEKLTTPAPAILWLHSSTPDKTQILIPNTNGGADSLGEAFTRAGYVVLSPDAYWHGDRVGTGPSGIVETLREEQESLFKFDLWLGRTLWGMFVRDDQIALDYLVTRPEVDRSRIGATGMSMGSTRAWWLAAVDERIAAVVAVACLTRYRNLIAHGQLRQHGVYYFVNGLLRHFDTEGVIALIAPRPFLALTGDLDAGSPADGIRVIEDRVGALYRVLGAGENFRSELYPEVGHAYTPDMRNQMLAWFAHHLKPGGK
;
A
#
# COMPACT_ATOMS: atom_id res chain seq x y z
N MET A 1 -30.28 38.38 -53.62
CA MET A 1 -31.19 39.54 -53.81
C MET A 1 -31.67 39.94 -52.41
N ASN A 2 -31.33 41.16 -52.08
CA ASN A 2 -31.85 42.08 -51.04
C ASN A 2 -31.65 41.75 -49.56
N ALA A 3 -30.62 42.41 -49.05
CA ALA A 3 -30.47 42.82 -47.65
C ALA A 3 -31.36 44.06 -47.38
N LEU A 4 -31.86 44.22 -46.15
CA LEU A 4 -32.18 45.50 -45.54
C LEU A 4 -32.13 45.43 -44.00
N PRO A 5 -31.97 46.59 -43.28
CA PRO A 5 -31.06 46.65 -42.13
C PRO A 5 -31.78 46.87 -40.79
N PHE A 6 -31.06 46.60 -39.71
CA PHE A 6 -31.50 46.85 -38.32
C PHE A 6 -31.16 48.31 -37.91
N SER A 7 -32.17 49.05 -37.54
CA SER A 7 -32.08 50.37 -36.88
C SER A 7 -32.08 50.21 -35.35
N ARG A 8 -31.16 50.96 -34.72
CA ARG A 8 -31.01 51.11 -33.26
C ARG A 8 -32.19 51.86 -32.63
N LEU A 9 -32.62 51.43 -31.48
CA LEU A 9 -33.35 52.28 -30.54
C LEU A 9 -32.68 52.21 -29.16
N MET A 10 -32.10 53.33 -28.73
CA MET A 10 -31.66 53.57 -27.36
C MET A 10 -32.87 54.03 -26.55
N ILE A 11 -33.07 53.44 -25.38
CA ILE A 11 -33.87 54.05 -24.29
C ILE A 11 -33.03 54.00 -23.04
N ALA A 12 -32.66 55.18 -22.54
CA ALA A 12 -32.03 55.39 -21.25
C ALA A 12 -33.09 55.32 -20.15
N GLY A 13 -32.90 54.49 -19.17
CA GLY A 13 -33.71 54.47 -17.94
C GLY A 13 -32.79 54.10 -16.75
N GLY A 14 -32.30 55.15 -16.07
CA GLY A 14 -31.52 54.96 -14.85
C GLY A 14 -32.38 54.52 -13.69
N LEU A 15 -32.02 53.43 -13.06
CA LEU A 15 -32.44 53.06 -11.70
C LEU A 15 -31.17 52.67 -10.91
N ALA A 16 -30.86 53.52 -9.95
CA ALA A 16 -29.82 53.29 -8.98
C ALA A 16 -30.23 52.16 -8.06
N PHE A 17 -29.56 51.01 -8.15
CA PHE A 17 -29.61 49.97 -7.11
C PHE A 17 -28.37 50.13 -6.25
N GLY A 18 -28.63 50.54 -4.99
CA GLY A 18 -27.61 50.57 -3.95
C GLY A 18 -27.08 49.17 -3.67
N CYS A 19 -25.81 48.95 -3.99
CA CYS A 19 -25.07 47.75 -3.52
C CYS A 19 -24.83 47.87 -2.01
N LEU A 20 -25.64 47.18 -1.22
CA LEU A 20 -25.28 46.80 0.15
C LEU A 20 -24.16 45.77 0.03
N VAL A 21 -22.94 46.25 0.20
CA VAL A 21 -21.77 45.37 0.40
C VAL A 21 -21.93 44.74 1.79
N SER A 22 -22.57 43.55 1.81
CA SER A 22 -22.51 42.67 2.97
C SER A 22 -21.07 42.18 3.06
N THR A 23 -20.34 42.65 4.05
CA THR A 23 -19.04 42.14 4.42
C THR A 23 -19.23 40.72 4.93
N CYS A 24 -19.21 39.73 4.02
CA CYS A 24 -18.96 38.35 4.37
C CYS A 24 -17.58 38.30 5.01
N THR A 25 -17.53 38.20 6.33
CA THR A 25 -16.34 37.78 7.06
C THR A 25 -15.92 36.45 6.47
N ALA A 26 -14.83 36.48 5.72
CA ALA A 26 -14.19 35.30 5.20
C ALA A 26 -13.86 34.37 6.39
N SER A 27 -14.67 33.33 6.55
CA SER A 27 -14.27 32.18 7.33
C SER A 27 -12.89 31.78 6.83
N ALA A 28 -11.90 31.89 7.70
CA ALA A 28 -10.53 31.55 7.40
C ALA A 28 -10.50 30.16 6.78
N ARG A 29 -10.34 30.09 5.46
CA ARG A 29 -9.93 28.85 4.79
C ARG A 29 -8.66 28.46 5.52
N ARG A 30 -8.69 27.33 6.25
CA ARG A 30 -7.45 26.66 6.63
C ARG A 30 -6.66 26.55 5.33
N PRO A 31 -5.43 27.08 5.28
CA PRO A 31 -4.61 26.91 4.09
C PRO A 31 -4.56 25.42 3.82
N ALA A 32 -4.79 25.03 2.56
CA ALA A 32 -4.32 23.74 2.07
C ALA A 32 -2.92 23.62 2.65
N GLN A 33 -2.61 22.53 3.37
CA GLN A 33 -1.28 22.32 3.92
C GLN A 33 -0.33 22.44 2.74
N SER A 34 0.23 23.65 2.57
CA SER A 34 1.45 23.81 1.81
C SER A 34 2.42 22.87 2.53
N TYR A 35 2.85 21.81 1.84
CA TYR A 35 4.14 21.22 2.12
C TYR A 35 5.07 22.42 2.17
N GLY A 36 5.43 22.88 3.36
CA GLY A 36 6.46 23.87 3.52
C GLY A 36 7.62 23.39 2.66
N SER A 37 8.38 24.23 2.01
CA SER A 37 9.44 23.91 1.06
C SER A 37 10.25 22.70 1.59
N ALA A 38 9.72 21.50 1.39
CA ALA A 38 10.31 20.26 1.86
C ALA A 38 11.53 20.09 0.96
N GLN A 39 12.69 20.18 1.57
CA GLN A 39 13.94 19.92 0.91
C GLN A 39 13.80 18.57 0.22
N ILE A 40 14.00 18.52 -1.10
CA ILE A 40 13.89 17.28 -1.88
C ILE A 40 14.85 16.26 -1.24
N PRO A 41 14.36 15.06 -0.85
CA PRO A 41 15.20 14.03 -0.21
C PRO A 41 16.44 13.72 -1.04
N LYS A 42 17.56 13.52 -0.35
CA LYS A 42 18.84 13.21 -0.99
C LYS A 42 19.15 11.73 -0.90
N VAL A 43 19.38 11.12 -2.05
CA VAL A 43 19.75 9.70 -2.19
C VAL A 43 21.15 9.60 -2.75
N VAL A 44 22.02 8.86 -2.08
CA VAL A 44 23.39 8.61 -2.54
C VAL A 44 23.53 7.14 -2.94
N LEU A 45 23.95 6.92 -4.20
CA LEU A 45 24.23 5.60 -4.75
C LEU A 45 25.75 5.36 -4.76
N VAL A 46 26.21 4.33 -4.06
CA VAL A 46 27.62 3.93 -4.00
C VAL A 46 27.77 2.49 -4.47
N GLY A 47 28.76 2.20 -5.30
CA GLY A 47 29.02 0.86 -5.81
C GLY A 47 30.01 0.88 -6.99
N ASP A 48 30.15 -0.27 -7.63
CA ASP A 48 31.07 -0.50 -8.73
C ASP A 48 30.53 -0.08 -10.12
N SER A 49 31.05 -0.68 -11.20
CA SER A 49 30.64 -0.39 -12.57
C SER A 49 29.18 -0.75 -12.87
N ILE A 50 28.62 -1.73 -12.16
CA ILE A 50 27.20 -2.09 -12.33
C ILE A 50 26.31 -0.96 -11.82
N ARG A 51 26.64 -0.38 -10.65
CA ARG A 51 25.94 0.81 -10.13
C ARG A 51 26.06 1.99 -11.10
N LEU A 52 27.23 2.24 -11.69
CA LEU A 52 27.39 3.29 -12.69
C LEU A 52 26.44 3.11 -13.87
N GLY A 53 26.21 1.86 -14.29
CA GLY A 53 25.31 1.55 -15.41
C GLY A 53 23.84 1.79 -15.11
N TYR A 54 23.32 1.45 -13.92
CA TYR A 54 21.91 1.65 -13.58
C TYR A 54 21.61 3.03 -12.97
N ALA A 55 22.58 3.76 -12.44
CA ALA A 55 22.36 5.04 -11.76
C ALA A 55 21.60 6.08 -12.60
N PRO A 56 21.83 6.25 -13.91
CA PRO A 56 21.05 7.17 -14.74
C PRO A 56 19.56 6.80 -14.84
N VAL A 57 19.26 5.49 -14.82
CA VAL A 57 17.86 5.01 -14.82
C VAL A 57 17.19 5.36 -13.49
N VAL A 58 17.87 5.11 -12.36
CA VAL A 58 17.38 5.47 -11.02
C VAL A 58 17.12 6.95 -10.91
N ALA A 59 18.07 7.80 -11.33
CA ALA A 59 17.92 9.26 -11.28
C ALA A 59 16.71 9.74 -12.10
N ARG A 60 16.47 9.17 -13.27
CA ARG A 60 15.31 9.47 -14.10
C ARG A 60 13.98 9.06 -13.43
N LEU A 61 13.91 7.84 -12.87
CA LEU A 61 12.70 7.30 -12.25
C LEU A 61 12.34 7.99 -10.93
N LEU A 62 13.34 8.53 -10.23
CA LEU A 62 13.15 9.30 -8.99
C LEU A 62 13.08 10.82 -9.23
N SER A 63 13.11 11.27 -10.47
CA SER A 63 13.00 12.70 -10.82
C SER A 63 11.73 13.31 -10.21
N GLY A 64 11.89 14.47 -9.54
CA GLY A 64 10.81 15.13 -8.80
C GLY A 64 10.47 14.51 -7.44
N LYS A 65 10.97 13.31 -7.12
CA LYS A 65 10.75 12.62 -5.83
C LYS A 65 11.97 12.70 -4.91
N ALA A 66 13.18 12.60 -5.47
CA ALA A 66 14.44 12.68 -4.75
C ALA A 66 15.57 13.26 -5.61
N ALA A 67 16.53 13.89 -4.96
CA ALA A 67 17.81 14.27 -5.57
C ALA A 67 18.76 13.09 -5.49
N VAL A 68 19.00 12.41 -6.62
CA VAL A 68 19.89 11.24 -6.69
C VAL A 68 21.31 11.67 -7.05
N THR A 69 22.25 11.40 -6.16
CA THR A 69 23.69 11.55 -6.39
C THR A 69 24.29 10.16 -6.58
N SER A 70 25.00 9.97 -7.68
CA SER A 70 25.80 8.79 -7.95
C SER A 70 27.26 9.22 -8.05
N VAL A 71 28.14 8.61 -7.24
CA VAL A 71 29.57 8.92 -7.29
C VAL A 71 30.13 8.55 -8.67
N ASP A 72 30.85 9.46 -9.33
CA ASP A 72 31.42 9.19 -10.67
C ASP A 72 32.51 8.10 -10.65
N ALA A 73 33.19 7.93 -9.52
CA ALA A 73 34.22 6.91 -9.36
C ALA A 73 33.60 5.50 -9.30
N ASN A 74 34.29 4.53 -9.93
CA ASN A 74 34.00 3.12 -9.70
C ASN A 74 34.47 2.74 -8.28
N GLY A 75 33.51 2.28 -7.45
CA GLY A 75 33.77 1.93 -6.05
C GLY A 75 34.79 0.81 -5.86
N GLY A 76 34.94 -0.06 -6.87
CA GLY A 76 35.89 -1.18 -6.80
C GLY A 76 35.54 -2.17 -5.69
N ASP A 77 36.54 -2.56 -4.89
CA ASP A 77 36.33 -3.48 -3.77
C ASP A 77 35.81 -2.78 -2.49
N SER A 78 35.35 -3.59 -1.54
CA SER A 78 34.78 -3.11 -0.26
C SER A 78 35.76 -2.27 0.57
N GLY A 79 37.05 -2.57 0.51
CA GLY A 79 38.10 -1.79 1.19
C GLY A 79 38.25 -0.39 0.59
N ASN A 80 38.12 -0.26 -0.73
CA ASN A 80 38.16 1.03 -1.40
C ASN A 80 36.91 1.86 -1.07
N VAL A 81 35.72 1.26 -1.10
CA VAL A 81 34.48 1.96 -0.67
C VAL A 81 34.61 2.46 0.77
N LEU A 82 35.08 1.61 1.70
CA LEU A 82 35.24 1.97 3.11
C LEU A 82 36.17 3.17 3.31
N ARG A 83 37.31 3.22 2.58
CA ARG A 83 38.26 4.35 2.67
C ARG A 83 37.68 5.66 2.18
N ASN A 84 36.75 5.63 1.25
CA ASN A 84 36.20 6.83 0.62
C ASN A 84 34.80 7.23 1.15
N LEU A 85 34.27 6.55 2.17
CA LEU A 85 32.93 6.85 2.72
C LEU A 85 32.76 8.31 3.15
N GLU A 86 33.80 8.93 3.72
CA GLU A 86 33.74 10.33 4.15
C GLU A 86 33.42 11.26 2.98
N GLU A 87 34.11 11.07 1.85
CA GLU A 87 33.95 11.91 0.67
C GLU A 87 32.68 11.56 -0.11
N TRP A 88 32.41 10.25 -0.29
CA TRP A 88 31.36 9.79 -1.18
C TRP A 88 29.95 9.76 -0.55
N VAL A 89 29.88 9.70 0.78
CA VAL A 89 28.61 9.52 1.50
C VAL A 89 28.42 10.61 2.56
N ILE A 90 29.36 10.75 3.51
CA ILE A 90 29.13 11.55 4.71
C ILE A 90 28.98 13.04 4.38
N ARG A 91 29.84 13.58 3.51
CA ARG A 91 29.79 14.99 3.08
C ARG A 91 28.53 15.32 2.29
N GLU A 92 27.94 14.34 1.66
CA GLU A 92 26.70 14.48 0.90
C GLU A 92 25.46 14.67 1.77
N LYS A 93 25.53 14.32 3.05
CA LYS A 93 24.41 14.40 4.02
C LYS A 93 23.14 13.74 3.48
N PRO A 94 23.18 12.45 3.10
CA PRO A 94 22.05 11.78 2.50
C PRO A 94 20.92 11.51 3.49
N ASP A 95 19.69 11.40 2.97
CA ASP A 95 18.56 10.83 3.67
C ASP A 95 18.51 9.30 3.48
N ILE A 96 18.96 8.83 2.29
CA ILE A 96 19.09 7.40 1.97
C ILE A 96 20.45 7.14 1.33
N VAL A 97 21.08 6.05 1.76
CA VAL A 97 22.29 5.49 1.13
C VAL A 97 21.93 4.12 0.55
N HIS A 98 22.12 3.95 -0.75
CA HIS A 98 22.06 2.65 -1.42
C HIS A 98 23.48 2.22 -1.77
N LEU A 99 23.94 1.16 -1.11
CA LEU A 99 25.34 0.71 -1.11
C LEU A 99 25.47 -0.67 -1.76
N ASN A 100 26.40 -0.82 -2.70
CA ASN A 100 26.80 -2.10 -3.28
C ASN A 100 28.33 -2.29 -3.15
N ALA A 101 28.74 -3.50 -2.80
CA ALA A 101 30.13 -3.97 -2.83
C ALA A 101 30.15 -5.50 -2.91
N GLY A 102 31.17 -6.08 -3.54
CA GLY A 102 31.36 -7.53 -3.64
C GLY A 102 31.95 -8.00 -4.96
N LEU A 103 31.51 -7.48 -6.11
CA LEU A 103 31.93 -7.94 -7.43
C LEU A 103 33.45 -7.81 -7.68
N HIS A 104 34.10 -6.85 -7.06
CA HIS A 104 35.56 -6.71 -7.13
C HIS A 104 36.26 -7.50 -6.05
N ASP A 105 35.64 -7.69 -4.88
CA ASP A 105 36.20 -8.44 -3.76
C ASP A 105 36.48 -9.90 -4.14
N LEU A 106 35.54 -10.52 -4.85
CA LEU A 106 35.55 -11.94 -5.25
C LEU A 106 36.45 -12.26 -6.47
N LYS A 107 37.15 -11.27 -7.03
CA LYS A 107 38.15 -11.55 -8.10
C LYS A 107 39.22 -12.49 -7.60
N VAL A 108 39.48 -13.56 -8.36
CA VAL A 108 40.56 -14.52 -8.10
C VAL A 108 41.67 -14.28 -9.06
N SER A 109 42.86 -13.93 -8.56
CA SER A 109 44.06 -13.77 -9.38
C SER A 109 44.40 -15.10 -10.08
N ARG A 110 44.60 -15.10 -11.40
CA ARG A 110 45.02 -16.30 -12.13
C ARG A 110 46.39 -16.77 -11.73
N GLN A 111 47.27 -15.83 -11.30
CA GLN A 111 48.63 -16.12 -10.91
C GLN A 111 48.74 -16.65 -9.48
N SER A 112 48.22 -15.91 -8.48
CA SER A 112 48.35 -16.29 -7.06
C SER A 112 47.23 -17.20 -6.57
N ARG A 113 46.11 -17.29 -7.29
CA ARG A 113 44.88 -18.00 -6.89
C ARG A 113 44.24 -17.43 -5.62
N GLU A 114 44.55 -16.19 -5.28
CA GLU A 114 44.00 -15.50 -4.11
C GLU A 114 42.86 -14.56 -4.51
N TYR A 115 41.91 -14.40 -3.63
CA TYR A 115 40.85 -13.41 -3.77
C TYR A 115 41.40 -11.99 -3.59
N GLN A 116 40.89 -11.02 -4.32
CA GLN A 116 41.26 -9.60 -4.16
C GLN A 116 41.01 -9.12 -2.74
N VAL A 117 39.86 -9.48 -2.16
CA VAL A 117 39.56 -9.29 -0.74
C VAL A 117 39.03 -10.62 -0.18
N PRO A 118 39.77 -11.26 0.74
CA PRO A 118 39.30 -12.48 1.38
C PRO A 118 37.94 -12.29 2.06
N ILE A 119 37.13 -13.34 2.11
CA ILE A 119 35.74 -13.27 2.51
C ILE A 119 35.54 -12.74 3.96
N ASP A 120 36.45 -13.08 4.88
CA ASP A 120 36.41 -12.58 6.26
C ASP A 120 36.71 -11.07 6.33
N GLN A 121 37.63 -10.59 5.48
CA GLN A 121 37.93 -9.17 5.36
C GLN A 121 36.77 -8.42 4.70
N TYR A 122 36.11 -9.04 3.72
CA TYR A 122 34.89 -8.51 3.09
C TYR A 122 33.79 -8.30 4.14
N GLU A 123 33.47 -9.30 4.97
CA GLU A 123 32.51 -9.17 6.05
C GLU A 123 32.89 -8.05 7.03
N ALA A 124 34.17 -7.99 7.43
CA ALA A 124 34.66 -6.93 8.32
C ALA A 124 34.49 -5.52 7.71
N ASN A 125 34.76 -5.39 6.39
CA ASN A 125 34.58 -4.13 5.67
C ASN A 125 33.10 -3.72 5.63
N LEU A 126 32.17 -4.64 5.35
CA LEU A 126 30.74 -4.38 5.36
C LEU A 126 30.25 -3.90 6.73
N ARG A 127 30.64 -4.59 7.81
CA ARG A 127 30.29 -4.20 9.18
C ARG A 127 30.82 -2.80 9.54
N ASN A 128 32.03 -2.48 9.11
CA ASN A 128 32.63 -1.17 9.31
C ASN A 128 31.93 -0.07 8.49
N MET A 129 31.56 -0.33 7.25
CA MET A 129 30.81 0.64 6.43
C MET A 129 29.47 0.99 7.10
N VAL A 130 28.70 -0.02 7.52
CA VAL A 130 27.43 0.19 8.22
C VAL A 130 27.62 1.00 9.49
N ARG A 131 28.63 0.65 10.31
CA ARG A 131 28.95 1.38 11.55
C ARG A 131 29.26 2.85 11.27
N VAL A 132 30.17 3.13 10.33
CA VAL A 132 30.61 4.51 10.00
C VAL A 132 29.43 5.36 9.49
N ILE A 133 28.59 4.81 8.59
CA ILE A 133 27.42 5.53 8.06
C ILE A 133 26.45 5.86 9.19
N ARG A 134 26.15 4.90 10.08
CA ARG A 134 25.23 5.13 11.22
C ARG A 134 25.75 6.09 12.29
N GLU A 135 27.06 6.07 12.51
CA GLU A 135 27.67 6.99 13.47
C GLU A 135 27.72 8.44 12.97
N LYS A 136 27.83 8.63 11.65
CA LYS A 136 28.06 9.94 11.06
C LYS A 136 26.88 10.54 10.32
N THR A 137 25.80 9.77 10.11
CA THR A 137 24.60 10.23 9.41
C THR A 137 23.34 9.70 10.07
N SER A 138 22.20 10.33 9.74
CA SER A 138 20.86 9.82 10.06
C SER A 138 20.22 9.08 8.88
N ALA A 139 20.98 8.75 7.85
CA ALA A 139 20.48 8.16 6.63
C ALA A 139 19.92 6.74 6.86
N SER A 140 18.83 6.41 6.19
CA SER A 140 18.42 5.03 6.00
C SER A 140 19.41 4.33 5.05
N LEU A 141 19.95 3.19 5.48
CA LEU A 141 20.93 2.43 4.71
C LEU A 141 20.26 1.21 4.06
N LEU A 142 20.48 1.05 2.76
CA LEU A 142 20.08 -0.07 1.94
C LEU A 142 21.34 -0.70 1.35
N PHE A 143 21.42 -2.02 1.34
CA PHE A 143 22.52 -2.75 0.71
C PHE A 143 22.00 -3.49 -0.52
N ALA A 144 22.70 -3.42 -1.65
CA ALA A 144 22.38 -4.20 -2.84
C ALA A 144 23.24 -5.44 -2.93
N SER A 145 22.62 -6.61 -3.12
CA SER A 145 23.37 -7.84 -3.39
C SER A 145 24.18 -7.74 -4.68
N THR A 146 25.34 -8.41 -4.72
CA THR A 146 26.16 -8.51 -5.93
C THR A 146 25.39 -9.29 -7.00
N THR A 147 25.29 -8.72 -8.18
CA THR A 147 24.53 -9.28 -9.31
C THR A 147 25.22 -10.52 -9.91
N PRO A 148 24.47 -11.44 -10.57
CA PRO A 148 25.04 -12.63 -11.20
C PRO A 148 26.06 -12.31 -12.28
N ILE A 149 26.91 -13.28 -12.55
CA ILE A 149 27.81 -13.29 -13.71
C ILE A 149 27.60 -14.56 -14.55
N LEU A 150 28.11 -14.57 -15.76
CA LEU A 150 28.14 -15.75 -16.64
C LEU A 150 29.54 -16.21 -16.83
N ASP A 151 29.95 -17.27 -16.12
CA ASP A 151 31.31 -17.80 -16.06
C ASP A 151 31.92 -18.03 -17.45
N GLU A 152 31.16 -18.67 -18.36
CA GLU A 152 31.61 -18.96 -19.72
C GLU A 152 31.96 -17.69 -20.50
N ARG A 153 31.13 -16.65 -20.43
CA ARG A 153 31.39 -15.37 -21.11
C ARG A 153 32.54 -14.62 -20.45
N HIS A 154 32.56 -14.59 -19.10
CA HIS A 154 33.59 -13.89 -18.35
C HIS A 154 35.00 -14.48 -18.61
N SER A 155 35.13 -15.81 -18.67
CA SER A 155 36.42 -16.49 -18.90
C SER A 155 37.06 -16.14 -20.25
N LEU A 156 36.25 -15.76 -21.24
CA LEU A 156 36.74 -15.39 -22.59
C LEU A 156 37.43 -14.02 -22.64
N ARG A 157 37.31 -13.19 -21.59
CA ARG A 157 37.86 -11.83 -21.58
C ARG A 157 39.38 -11.77 -21.52
N GLY A 158 40.06 -12.85 -21.13
CA GLY A 158 41.51 -12.88 -21.03
C GLY A 158 42.13 -11.99 -19.94
N GLU A 159 41.33 -11.60 -18.93
CA GLU A 159 41.76 -10.79 -17.78
C GLU A 159 42.80 -11.51 -16.93
N ALA A 160 43.59 -10.79 -16.13
CA ALA A 160 44.53 -11.37 -15.17
C ALA A 160 43.85 -12.05 -13.96
N PHE A 161 42.53 -11.99 -13.88
CA PHE A 161 41.71 -12.56 -12.82
C PHE A 161 40.49 -13.27 -13.41
N ASP A 162 39.94 -14.16 -12.60
CA ASP A 162 38.66 -14.81 -12.86
C ASP A 162 37.62 -14.35 -11.86
N ARG A 163 36.32 -14.49 -12.21
CA ARG A 163 35.17 -14.44 -11.33
C ARG A 163 34.27 -15.63 -11.62
N PHE A 164 33.67 -16.19 -10.61
CA PHE A 164 32.77 -17.33 -10.74
C PHE A 164 31.42 -17.04 -10.06
N GLU A 165 30.34 -17.46 -10.69
CA GLU A 165 29.01 -17.31 -10.13
C GLU A 165 28.88 -17.99 -8.75
N ALA A 166 29.57 -19.12 -8.55
CA ALA A 166 29.65 -19.78 -7.25
C ALA A 166 30.23 -18.87 -6.15
N ASP A 167 31.22 -18.05 -6.49
CA ASP A 167 31.82 -17.08 -5.56
C ASP A 167 30.87 -15.88 -5.33
N VAL A 168 30.12 -15.44 -6.36
CA VAL A 168 29.08 -14.41 -6.19
C VAL A 168 28.08 -14.86 -5.15
N ARG A 169 27.57 -16.08 -5.26
CA ARG A 169 26.61 -16.64 -4.28
C ARG A 169 27.22 -16.71 -2.89
N ARG A 170 28.44 -17.18 -2.76
CA ARG A 170 29.15 -17.28 -1.48
C ARG A 170 29.34 -15.92 -0.80
N TYR A 171 29.76 -14.88 -1.55
CA TYR A 171 29.93 -13.53 -1.01
C TYR A 171 28.57 -12.89 -0.67
N ASN A 172 27.55 -13.14 -1.49
CA ASN A 172 26.19 -12.70 -1.19
C ASN A 172 25.62 -13.36 0.08
N GLU A 173 25.86 -14.66 0.33
CA GLU A 173 25.45 -15.33 1.58
C GLU A 173 26.05 -14.64 2.81
N VAL A 174 27.34 -14.28 2.75
CA VAL A 174 28.00 -13.53 3.84
C VAL A 174 27.41 -12.14 4.00
N ALA A 175 27.20 -11.41 2.88
CA ALA A 175 26.61 -10.08 2.91
C ALA A 175 25.19 -10.10 3.48
N LEU A 176 24.33 -11.03 3.02
CA LEU A 176 22.96 -11.20 3.51
C LEU A 176 22.93 -11.48 5.02
N ARG A 177 23.77 -12.40 5.51
CA ARG A 177 23.91 -12.68 6.93
C ARG A 177 24.35 -11.44 7.71
N CYS A 178 25.39 -10.75 7.23
CA CYS A 178 25.91 -9.54 7.85
C CYS A 178 24.84 -8.44 7.94
N MET A 179 24.13 -8.18 6.85
CA MET A 179 23.08 -7.14 6.80
C MET A 179 21.88 -7.51 7.68
N LYS A 180 21.52 -8.80 7.72
CA LYS A 180 20.49 -9.32 8.62
C LYS A 180 20.84 -9.08 10.09
N ASP A 181 22.07 -9.41 10.50
CA ASP A 181 22.57 -9.16 11.87
C ASP A 181 22.49 -7.68 12.24
N LEU A 182 22.83 -6.82 11.27
CA LEU A 182 22.85 -5.38 11.44
C LEU A 182 21.48 -4.71 11.24
N GLY A 183 20.45 -5.46 10.84
CA GLY A 183 19.13 -4.89 10.55
C GLY A 183 19.15 -3.90 9.38
N VAL A 184 19.93 -4.18 8.33
CA VAL A 184 19.98 -3.42 7.07
C VAL A 184 19.19 -4.19 6.02
N PRO A 185 18.14 -3.61 5.41
CA PRO A 185 17.43 -4.23 4.30
C PRO A 185 18.35 -4.43 3.09
N VAL A 186 18.19 -5.56 2.38
CA VAL A 186 18.96 -5.87 1.19
C VAL A 186 18.06 -5.82 -0.04
N ASP A 187 18.40 -4.94 -0.99
CA ASP A 187 17.87 -4.93 -2.35
C ASP A 187 18.48 -6.11 -3.11
N ASP A 188 17.69 -7.16 -3.36
CA ASP A 188 18.19 -8.44 -3.87
C ASP A 188 18.29 -8.45 -5.39
N LEU A 189 19.26 -7.66 -5.89
CA LEU A 189 19.51 -7.51 -7.33
C LEU A 189 19.96 -8.82 -7.99
N HIS A 190 20.63 -9.72 -7.24
CA HIS A 190 21.00 -11.05 -7.73
C HIS A 190 19.76 -11.84 -8.13
N TRP A 191 18.79 -11.95 -7.24
CA TRP A 191 17.55 -12.67 -7.47
C TRP A 191 16.73 -12.07 -8.63
N ILE A 192 16.66 -10.73 -8.71
CA ILE A 192 15.92 -10.03 -9.78
C ILE A 192 16.48 -10.39 -11.16
N VAL A 193 17.80 -10.41 -11.30
CA VAL A 193 18.45 -10.77 -12.57
C VAL A 193 18.28 -12.26 -12.91
N GLU A 194 18.39 -13.15 -11.92
CA GLU A 194 18.13 -14.58 -12.14
C GLU A 194 16.69 -14.82 -12.63
N LYS A 195 15.71 -14.19 -12.00
CA LYS A 195 14.30 -14.29 -12.39
C LYS A 195 14.00 -13.64 -13.74
N GLY A 196 14.70 -12.55 -14.05
CA GLY A 196 14.59 -11.86 -15.34
C GLY A 196 15.26 -12.57 -16.51
N GLY A 197 16.08 -13.59 -16.23
CA GLY A 197 16.83 -14.34 -17.25
C GLY A 197 18.23 -13.78 -17.49
N ALA A 198 19.18 -14.12 -16.63
CA ALA A 198 20.56 -13.64 -16.66
C ALA A 198 21.24 -13.75 -18.05
N ALA A 199 20.99 -14.84 -18.79
CA ALA A 199 21.60 -15.07 -20.11
C ALA A 199 21.24 -14.01 -21.16
N THR A 200 20.08 -13.37 -21.05
CA THR A 200 19.61 -12.30 -21.97
C THR A 200 19.91 -10.91 -21.45
N LEU A 201 19.99 -10.75 -20.14
CA LEU A 201 20.19 -9.46 -19.49
C LEU A 201 21.67 -9.06 -19.39
N LEU A 202 22.59 -10.05 -19.29
CA LEU A 202 24.03 -9.77 -19.27
C LEU A 202 24.58 -9.59 -20.68
N SER A 203 25.52 -8.67 -20.82
CA SER A 203 26.24 -8.40 -22.06
C SER A 203 27.19 -9.55 -22.45
N GLY A 204 27.81 -9.41 -23.60
CA GLY A 204 28.78 -10.42 -24.13
C GLY A 204 29.96 -10.68 -23.24
N ASP A 205 30.30 -9.79 -22.31
CA ASP A 205 31.41 -9.94 -21.37
C ASP A 205 31.08 -10.76 -20.11
N GLY A 206 29.79 -11.16 -19.93
CA GLY A 206 29.35 -11.99 -18.83
C GLY A 206 29.35 -11.33 -17.45
N THR A 207 29.57 -10.02 -17.38
CA THR A 207 29.64 -9.26 -16.12
C THR A 207 28.76 -8.02 -16.13
N HIS A 208 28.80 -7.22 -17.21
CA HIS A 208 28.00 -6.03 -17.38
C HIS A 208 26.66 -6.36 -18.05
N TYR A 209 25.79 -5.39 -18.15
CA TYR A 209 24.41 -5.58 -18.56
C TYR A 209 24.10 -4.95 -19.91
N THR A 210 23.11 -5.48 -20.60
CA THR A 210 22.49 -4.83 -21.76
C THR A 210 21.68 -3.60 -21.30
N PRO A 211 21.25 -2.71 -22.20
CA PRO A 211 20.35 -1.61 -21.83
C PRO A 211 19.09 -2.07 -21.10
N GLU A 212 18.50 -3.20 -21.51
CA GLU A 212 17.36 -3.82 -20.87
C GLU A 212 17.71 -4.31 -19.46
N GLY A 213 18.88 -4.92 -19.29
CA GLY A 213 19.37 -5.37 -17.99
C GLY A 213 19.61 -4.21 -17.02
N TYR A 214 20.22 -3.13 -17.48
CA TYR A 214 20.34 -1.90 -16.67
C TYR A 214 19.01 -1.23 -16.41
N GLY A 215 18.06 -1.32 -17.34
CA GLY A 215 16.68 -0.89 -17.14
C GLY A 215 16.00 -1.64 -15.99
N LEU A 216 16.12 -2.96 -15.97
CA LEU A 216 15.59 -3.82 -14.90
C LEU A 216 16.23 -3.50 -13.54
N LEU A 217 17.54 -3.44 -13.46
CA LEU A 217 18.28 -3.10 -12.24
C LEU A 217 17.90 -1.71 -11.73
N GLY A 218 17.89 -0.71 -12.62
CA GLY A 218 17.50 0.65 -12.25
C GLY A 218 16.08 0.78 -11.77
N GLN A 219 15.15 -0.01 -12.33
CA GLN A 219 13.76 -0.06 -11.84
C GLN A 219 13.69 -0.68 -10.44
N ALA A 220 14.38 -1.80 -10.19
CA ALA A 220 14.41 -2.45 -8.88
C ALA A 220 14.97 -1.51 -7.80
N VAL A 221 16.11 -0.86 -8.07
CA VAL A 221 16.73 0.10 -7.15
C VAL A 221 15.81 1.31 -6.90
N ALA A 222 15.21 1.88 -7.95
CA ALA A 222 14.29 3.02 -7.80
C ALA A 222 13.05 2.65 -6.95
N ASP A 223 12.51 1.46 -7.11
CA ASP A 223 11.38 0.96 -6.32
C ASP A 223 11.77 0.73 -4.85
N CYS A 224 12.93 0.13 -4.60
CA CYS A 224 13.48 -0.05 -3.25
C CYS A 224 13.65 1.31 -2.55
N VAL A 225 14.34 2.24 -3.20
CA VAL A 225 14.56 3.60 -2.67
C VAL A 225 13.24 4.34 -2.44
N SER A 226 12.29 4.33 -3.40
CA SER A 226 10.98 4.99 -3.26
C SER A 226 10.22 4.51 -2.02
N ARG A 227 10.24 3.20 -1.76
CA ARG A 227 9.59 2.59 -0.60
C ARG A 227 10.22 3.10 0.69
N HIS A 228 11.53 3.13 0.77
CA HIS A 228 12.25 3.62 1.93
C HIS A 228 12.15 5.15 2.11
N LEU A 229 12.01 5.92 1.05
CA LEU A 229 11.64 7.34 1.13
C LEU A 229 10.27 7.49 1.80
N THR A 230 9.27 6.72 1.38
CA THR A 230 7.94 6.75 2.00
C THR A 230 8.01 6.39 3.48
N ILE A 231 8.71 5.31 3.85
CA ILE A 231 8.86 4.87 5.25
C ILE A 231 9.59 5.94 6.08
N HIS A 232 10.67 6.50 5.56
CA HIS A 232 11.53 7.46 6.27
C HIS A 232 10.83 8.81 6.50
N PHE A 233 10.11 9.32 5.50
CA PHE A 233 9.43 10.61 5.56
C PHE A 233 7.96 10.52 5.94
N TYR A 234 7.44 9.31 6.18
CA TYR A 234 6.07 9.16 6.65
C TYR A 234 5.90 9.88 7.99
N ARG A 235 5.06 10.91 7.97
CA ARG A 235 4.57 11.54 9.20
C ARG A 235 3.11 11.17 9.32
N PRO A 236 2.69 10.46 10.38
CA PRO A 236 1.28 10.26 10.66
C PRO A 236 0.59 11.62 10.60
N LEU A 237 -0.51 11.72 9.87
CA LEU A 237 -1.41 12.86 10.04
C LEU A 237 -1.68 12.93 11.53
N SER A 238 -1.40 14.06 12.16
CA SER A 238 -1.38 14.34 13.61
C SER A 238 -1.93 13.22 14.48
N PRO A 239 -1.29 12.82 15.57
CA PRO A 239 -1.82 11.76 16.42
C PRO A 239 -3.31 12.02 16.60
N VAL A 240 -4.15 11.04 16.23
CA VAL A 240 -5.60 11.17 16.40
C VAL A 240 -5.79 11.45 17.88
N ALA A 241 -6.23 12.65 18.18
CA ALA A 241 -6.37 13.06 19.55
C ALA A 241 -7.33 12.08 20.22
N SER A 242 -6.85 11.37 21.22
CA SER A 242 -7.62 10.48 22.07
C SER A 242 -7.61 11.06 23.50
N GLY A 243 -8.69 10.84 24.22
CA GLY A 243 -8.83 11.32 25.58
C GLY A 243 -9.94 12.37 25.78
N PRO A 244 -10.23 12.78 27.01
CA PRO A 244 -11.40 13.59 27.33
C PRO A 244 -11.48 14.94 26.62
N GLU A 245 -10.35 15.58 26.33
CA GLU A 245 -10.30 16.88 25.65
C GLU A 245 -10.61 16.74 24.15
N ALA A 246 -10.07 15.71 23.53
CA ALA A 246 -10.39 15.35 22.15
C ALA A 246 -11.86 14.93 22.02
N ALA A 247 -12.36 14.13 22.96
CA ALA A 247 -13.74 13.71 23.05
C ALA A 247 -14.67 14.91 23.17
N ALA A 248 -14.35 15.90 23.99
CA ALA A 248 -15.14 17.14 24.11
C ALA A 248 -15.18 17.92 22.79
N THR A 249 -14.07 18.01 22.08
CA THR A 249 -13.97 18.67 20.76
C THR A 249 -14.80 17.93 19.71
N TYR A 250 -14.76 16.59 19.67
CA TYR A 250 -15.56 15.77 18.76
C TYR A 250 -17.07 15.93 19.04
N ARG A 251 -17.48 15.84 20.31
CA ARG A 251 -18.89 15.99 20.72
C ARG A 251 -19.44 17.40 20.44
N ALA A 252 -18.65 18.45 20.65
CA ALA A 252 -19.03 19.80 20.31
C ALA A 252 -19.24 19.99 18.80
N ALA A 253 -18.34 19.43 17.98
CA ALA A 253 -18.44 19.47 16.53
C ALA A 253 -19.63 18.64 16.01
N GLU A 254 -19.94 17.51 16.63
CA GLU A 254 -21.09 16.67 16.31
C GLU A 254 -22.41 17.40 16.60
N ASN A 255 -22.57 17.95 17.81
CA ASN A 255 -23.74 18.70 18.21
C ASN A 255 -24.03 19.94 17.33
N GLU A 256 -23.00 20.58 16.80
CA GLU A 256 -23.15 21.72 15.89
C GLU A 256 -23.59 21.28 14.49
N ARG A 257 -23.18 20.11 14.03
CA ARG A 257 -23.48 19.57 12.69
C ARG A 257 -24.86 18.96 12.57
N ASP A 258 -25.35 18.26 13.57
CA ASP A 258 -26.68 17.63 13.59
C ASP A 258 -27.82 18.62 13.35
N ARG A 259 -27.59 19.91 13.62
CA ARG A 259 -28.57 20.99 13.40
C ARG A 259 -28.62 21.48 11.94
N LEU A 260 -27.75 21.02 11.06
CA LEU A 260 -27.57 21.61 9.73
C LEU A 260 -28.10 20.74 8.60
N VAL A 261 -28.51 19.48 8.82
CA VAL A 261 -29.08 18.64 7.76
C VAL A 261 -30.56 19.03 7.55
N PRO A 262 -30.90 19.62 6.37
CA PRO A 262 -32.31 19.97 6.10
C PRO A 262 -33.18 18.72 6.08
N GLU A 263 -34.35 18.79 6.68
CA GLU A 263 -35.32 17.69 6.80
C GLU A 263 -35.63 17.02 5.45
N ALA A 264 -35.61 17.79 4.37
CA ALA A 264 -35.81 17.27 3.02
C ALA A 264 -34.81 16.17 2.61
N PHE A 265 -33.58 16.22 3.14
CA PHE A 265 -32.54 15.19 2.89
C PHE A 265 -32.66 13.98 3.82
N LEU A 266 -33.54 14.04 4.83
CA LEU A 266 -33.83 12.93 5.74
C LEU A 266 -35.07 12.12 5.29
N LYS A 267 -35.86 12.69 4.36
CA LYS A 267 -37.08 12.07 3.83
C LYS A 267 -36.81 11.40 2.48
N TYR A 268 -36.34 10.19 2.52
CA TYR A 268 -36.15 9.35 1.32
C TYR A 268 -36.59 7.91 1.59
N GLY A 269 -37.19 7.29 0.58
CA GLY A 269 -37.53 5.86 0.65
C GLY A 269 -36.28 5.00 0.62
N ALA A 270 -36.08 4.21 1.64
CA ALA A 270 -34.98 3.26 1.68
C ALA A 270 -35.46 1.88 2.12
N GLY A 271 -34.90 0.85 1.49
CA GLY A 271 -35.16 -0.54 1.87
C GLY A 271 -34.52 -0.89 3.22
N GLU A 272 -34.95 -1.97 3.83
CA GLU A 272 -34.40 -2.46 5.09
C GLU A 272 -33.95 -3.90 4.96
N PHE A 273 -32.78 -4.21 5.54
CA PHE A 273 -32.37 -5.60 5.72
C PHE A 273 -33.20 -6.24 6.81
N MET A 274 -33.99 -7.23 6.44
CA MET A 274 -34.79 -8.01 7.37
C MET A 274 -34.04 -9.25 7.80
N VAL A 275 -33.86 -9.44 9.11
CA VAL A 275 -33.18 -10.63 9.64
C VAL A 275 -34.00 -11.88 9.33
N PRO A 276 -33.44 -12.87 8.60
CA PRO A 276 -34.14 -14.12 8.33
C PRO A 276 -34.50 -14.87 9.62
N ARG A 277 -35.66 -15.51 9.65
CA ARG A 277 -36.13 -16.23 10.82
C ARG A 277 -35.40 -17.56 11.10
N ASP A 278 -34.81 -18.17 10.07
CA ASP A 278 -34.16 -19.45 10.14
C ASP A 278 -33.08 -19.59 9.03
N PRO A 279 -32.16 -20.58 9.13
CA PRO A 279 -31.11 -20.79 8.13
C PRO A 279 -31.62 -21.09 6.71
N ALA A 280 -32.76 -21.77 6.57
CA ALA A 280 -33.31 -22.11 5.26
C ALA A 280 -33.82 -20.84 4.53
N THR A 281 -34.47 -19.95 5.28
CA THR A 281 -34.85 -18.62 4.76
C THR A 281 -33.63 -17.83 4.32
N TRP A 282 -32.55 -17.82 5.11
CA TRP A 282 -31.31 -17.17 4.71
C TRP A 282 -30.70 -17.74 3.43
N GLN A 283 -30.62 -19.06 3.32
CA GLN A 283 -30.10 -19.70 2.12
C GLN A 283 -30.87 -19.33 0.86
N LYS A 284 -32.20 -19.11 0.98
CA LYS A 284 -33.06 -18.69 -0.12
C LYS A 284 -32.87 -17.21 -0.49
N GLU A 285 -32.69 -16.35 0.49
CA GLU A 285 -32.64 -14.89 0.30
C GLU A 285 -31.24 -14.38 -0.05
N ARG A 286 -30.20 -15.01 0.47
CA ARG A 286 -28.80 -14.62 0.30
C ARG A 286 -28.39 -14.37 -1.17
N PRO A 287 -28.74 -15.22 -2.15
CA PRO A 287 -28.39 -14.98 -3.55
C PRO A 287 -28.96 -13.66 -4.10
N SER A 288 -30.20 -13.32 -3.76
CA SER A 288 -30.82 -12.06 -4.19
C SER A 288 -30.15 -10.84 -3.56
N ILE A 289 -29.75 -10.93 -2.27
CA ILE A 289 -28.99 -9.87 -1.61
C ILE A 289 -27.64 -9.67 -2.29
N LEU A 290 -26.93 -10.76 -2.60
CA LEU A 290 -25.65 -10.71 -3.31
C LEU A 290 -25.78 -10.09 -4.71
N GLU A 291 -26.87 -10.41 -5.42
CA GLU A 291 -27.17 -9.81 -6.72
C GLU A 291 -27.34 -8.29 -6.60
N LYS A 292 -28.12 -7.81 -5.63
CA LYS A 292 -28.32 -6.37 -5.37
C LYS A 292 -27.02 -5.66 -4.99
N VAL A 293 -26.15 -6.31 -4.23
CA VAL A 293 -24.82 -5.80 -3.91
C VAL A 293 -23.98 -5.68 -5.18
N LYS A 294 -23.96 -6.69 -6.05
CA LYS A 294 -23.23 -6.65 -7.33
C LYS A 294 -23.80 -5.59 -8.28
N GLU A 295 -25.12 -5.48 -8.39
CA GLU A 295 -25.78 -4.42 -9.18
C GLU A 295 -25.36 -3.03 -8.71
N SER A 296 -25.20 -2.81 -7.40
CA SER A 296 -24.76 -1.52 -6.87
C SER A 296 -23.31 -1.16 -7.22
N LEU A 297 -22.48 -2.16 -7.51
CA LEU A 297 -21.08 -1.97 -7.98
C LEU A 297 -21.03 -1.62 -9.47
N GLY A 298 -22.07 -1.96 -10.24
CA GLY A 298 -22.20 -1.69 -11.67
C GLY A 298 -21.54 -2.75 -12.58
N ASP A 299 -21.45 -2.43 -13.87
CA ASP A 299 -20.93 -3.32 -14.91
C ASP A 299 -19.40 -3.35 -14.90
N LEU A 300 -18.83 -4.19 -14.06
CA LEU A 300 -17.39 -4.29 -13.91
C LEU A 300 -16.76 -5.10 -15.06
N PRO A 301 -15.59 -4.67 -15.61
CA PRO A 301 -14.85 -5.44 -16.58
C PRO A 301 -14.47 -6.83 -16.03
N PRO A 302 -14.37 -7.87 -16.85
CA PRO A 302 -13.93 -9.19 -16.40
C PRO A 302 -12.51 -9.11 -15.83
N ARG A 303 -12.24 -9.94 -14.81
CA ARG A 303 -10.87 -10.03 -14.26
C ARG A 303 -9.99 -10.85 -15.19
N PRO A 304 -8.73 -10.42 -15.44
CA PRO A 304 -7.79 -11.16 -16.28
C PRO A 304 -7.21 -12.36 -15.53
N ALA A 305 -6.54 -13.25 -16.25
CA ALA A 305 -5.66 -14.23 -15.65
C ALA A 305 -4.44 -13.53 -15.01
N VAL A 306 -4.01 -14.01 -13.85
CA VAL A 306 -2.88 -13.42 -13.11
C VAL A 306 -1.52 -14.01 -13.51
N SER A 307 -1.46 -14.85 -14.54
CA SER A 307 -0.24 -15.52 -15.04
C SER A 307 0.85 -14.57 -15.55
N GLU A 308 0.47 -13.35 -15.94
CA GLU A 308 1.39 -12.32 -16.43
C GLU A 308 1.91 -11.38 -15.30
N THR A 309 1.68 -11.75 -14.04
CA THR A 309 2.22 -11.01 -12.91
C THR A 309 3.74 -10.98 -12.94
N ARG A 310 4.31 -9.79 -12.74
CA ARG A 310 5.76 -9.58 -12.71
C ARG A 310 6.21 -9.19 -11.32
N VAL A 311 7.33 -9.75 -10.87
CA VAL A 311 8.05 -9.24 -9.71
C VAL A 311 8.98 -8.13 -10.20
N ILE A 312 8.80 -6.94 -9.64
CA ILE A 312 9.53 -5.72 -10.04
C ILE A 312 10.79 -5.53 -9.20
N SER A 313 10.70 -5.77 -7.91
CA SER A 313 11.81 -5.70 -6.97
C SER A 313 11.62 -6.70 -5.84
N ARG A 314 12.72 -7.12 -5.22
CA ARG A 314 12.73 -7.95 -4.04
C ARG A 314 13.72 -7.40 -3.02
N GLU A 315 13.28 -7.27 -1.78
CA GLU A 315 14.12 -6.93 -0.64
C GLU A 315 14.14 -8.07 0.36
N VAL A 316 15.27 -8.30 0.97
CA VAL A 316 15.42 -9.23 2.10
C VAL A 316 15.57 -8.41 3.38
N TRP A 317 14.59 -8.57 4.27
CA TRP A 317 14.59 -8.00 5.61
C TRP A 317 15.02 -9.06 6.62
N ARG A 318 15.14 -8.68 7.88
CA ARG A 318 15.68 -9.57 8.91
C ARG A 318 14.98 -10.93 9.01
N GLU A 319 13.64 -10.96 8.90
CA GLU A 319 12.82 -12.15 9.17
C GLU A 319 11.88 -12.52 8.01
N PHE A 320 11.85 -11.71 6.95
CA PHE A 320 10.96 -11.90 5.79
C PHE A 320 11.54 -11.24 4.54
N SER A 321 11.02 -11.59 3.39
CA SER A 321 11.26 -10.88 2.14
C SER A 321 10.04 -10.06 1.74
N VAL A 322 10.29 -8.97 1.00
CA VAL A 322 9.27 -8.09 0.42
C VAL A 322 9.44 -8.12 -1.10
N GLU A 323 8.44 -8.64 -1.80
CA GLU A 323 8.38 -8.59 -3.27
C GLU A 323 7.39 -7.50 -3.70
N LYS A 324 7.82 -6.56 -4.55
CA LYS A 324 6.88 -5.69 -5.25
C LYS A 324 6.42 -6.40 -6.50
N VAL A 325 5.12 -6.56 -6.63
CA VAL A 325 4.50 -7.23 -7.77
C VAL A 325 3.62 -6.26 -8.57
N SER A 326 3.55 -6.49 -9.87
CA SER A 326 2.69 -5.79 -10.81
C SER A 326 1.79 -6.82 -11.49
N ILE A 327 0.48 -6.73 -11.23
CA ILE A 327 -0.53 -7.68 -11.69
C ILE A 327 -1.38 -6.96 -12.74
N PRO A 328 -1.42 -7.41 -13.99
CA PRO A 328 -2.32 -6.83 -15.00
C PRO A 328 -3.77 -6.82 -14.50
N ASN A 329 -4.47 -5.69 -14.63
CA ASN A 329 -5.87 -5.64 -14.21
C ASN A 329 -6.87 -5.85 -15.35
N GLY A 330 -6.39 -5.92 -16.59
CA GLY A 330 -7.22 -6.23 -17.77
C GLY A 330 -8.19 -5.14 -18.20
N ALA A 331 -8.06 -3.93 -17.66
CA ALA A 331 -8.91 -2.79 -17.99
C ALA A 331 -8.10 -1.53 -18.32
N ASP A 332 -7.39 -0.99 -17.35
CA ASP A 332 -6.77 0.33 -17.43
C ASP A 332 -5.34 0.37 -16.82
N GLY A 333 -4.73 -0.79 -16.59
CA GLY A 333 -3.36 -0.84 -16.09
C GLY A 333 -3.04 -2.07 -15.25
N VAL A 334 -2.46 -1.84 -14.08
CA VAL A 334 -1.97 -2.90 -13.20
C VAL A 334 -2.40 -2.66 -11.75
N VAL A 335 -2.57 -3.73 -10.99
CA VAL A 335 -2.60 -3.69 -9.53
C VAL A 335 -1.17 -3.89 -9.04
N THR A 336 -0.60 -2.89 -8.39
CA THR A 336 0.69 -3.02 -7.72
C THR A 336 0.49 -3.45 -6.27
N ALA A 337 1.32 -4.36 -5.77
CA ALA A 337 1.22 -4.87 -4.42
C ALA A 337 2.59 -5.18 -3.81
N LEU A 338 2.65 -5.21 -2.48
CA LEU A 338 3.76 -5.78 -1.74
C LEU A 338 3.37 -7.15 -1.20
N LEU A 339 4.13 -8.17 -1.54
CA LEU A 339 4.02 -9.50 -0.98
C LEU A 339 5.13 -9.69 0.05
N LEU A 340 4.75 -9.92 1.31
CA LEU A 340 5.67 -10.19 2.40
C LEU A 340 5.63 -11.70 2.68
N VAL A 341 6.79 -12.35 2.59
CA VAL A 341 6.93 -13.80 2.78
C VAL A 341 7.88 -14.06 3.95
N PRO A 342 7.43 -14.70 5.04
CA PRO A 342 8.33 -15.10 6.13
C PRO A 342 9.50 -15.95 5.63
N GLU A 343 10.69 -15.73 6.16
CA GLU A 343 11.90 -16.46 5.73
C GLU A 343 11.78 -17.99 6.00
N LYS A 344 11.12 -18.35 7.08
CA LYS A 344 10.99 -19.75 7.51
C LYS A 344 9.54 -20.21 7.41
N LEU A 345 9.16 -20.73 6.26
CA LEU A 345 7.90 -21.44 6.06
C LEU A 345 8.17 -22.92 5.87
N THR A 346 7.61 -23.77 6.74
CA THR A 346 7.73 -25.23 6.64
C THR A 346 6.58 -25.88 5.88
N THR A 347 5.44 -25.17 5.75
CA THR A 347 4.20 -25.61 5.08
C THR A 347 3.51 -24.39 4.46
N PRO A 348 2.56 -24.57 3.52
CA PRO A 348 1.72 -23.46 3.11
C PRO A 348 1.10 -22.77 4.33
N ALA A 349 1.28 -21.46 4.42
CA ALA A 349 0.92 -20.65 5.58
C ALA A 349 -0.43 -19.96 5.38
N PRO A 350 -1.15 -19.61 6.46
CA PRO A 350 -2.26 -18.70 6.37
C PRO A 350 -1.79 -17.36 5.81
N ALA A 351 -2.68 -16.63 5.13
CA ALA A 351 -2.33 -15.36 4.54
C ALA A 351 -3.27 -14.24 4.98
N ILE A 352 -2.75 -13.02 4.93
CA ILE A 352 -3.51 -11.79 5.18
C ILE A 352 -3.48 -10.92 3.93
N LEU A 353 -4.64 -10.59 3.41
CA LEU A 353 -4.81 -9.49 2.48
C LEU A 353 -4.98 -8.22 3.30
N TRP A 354 -3.92 -7.40 3.34
CA TRP A 354 -3.93 -6.17 4.10
C TRP A 354 -4.19 -4.98 3.19
N LEU A 355 -5.27 -4.24 3.47
CA LEU A 355 -5.79 -3.17 2.65
C LEU A 355 -5.50 -1.83 3.31
N HIS A 356 -4.72 -0.98 2.64
CA HIS A 356 -4.28 0.30 3.19
C HIS A 356 -5.43 1.31 3.31
N SER A 357 -5.27 2.31 4.17
CA SER A 357 -6.18 3.45 4.30
C SER A 357 -6.03 4.42 3.11
N SER A 358 -6.76 5.53 3.11
CA SER A 358 -6.72 6.51 2.01
C SER A 358 -5.34 7.13 1.77
N THR A 359 -4.44 7.04 2.72
CA THR A 359 -3.04 7.46 2.64
C THR A 359 -2.21 6.66 3.66
N PRO A 360 -0.94 6.34 3.37
CA PRO A 360 -0.24 6.62 2.11
C PRO A 360 -0.66 5.69 0.95
N ASP A 361 -0.26 4.42 0.93
CA ASP A 361 -0.48 3.40 -0.09
C ASP A 361 -0.13 2.01 0.50
N LYS A 362 0.12 1.01 -0.35
CA LYS A 362 0.56 -0.35 0.04
C LYS A 362 1.75 -0.38 1.01
N THR A 363 2.62 0.66 1.00
CA THR A 363 3.80 0.72 1.88
C THR A 363 3.44 0.94 3.35
N GLN A 364 2.20 1.36 3.65
CA GLN A 364 1.71 1.53 5.02
C GLN A 364 1.90 0.27 5.88
N ILE A 365 1.86 -0.92 5.29
CA ILE A 365 2.09 -2.21 5.98
C ILE A 365 3.49 -2.31 6.61
N LEU A 366 4.47 -1.60 6.05
CA LEU A 366 5.87 -1.58 6.48
C LEU A 366 6.19 -0.40 7.41
N ILE A 367 5.27 0.55 7.60
CA ILE A 367 5.50 1.72 8.44
C ILE A 367 5.37 1.31 9.91
N PRO A 368 6.38 1.59 10.76
CA PRO A 368 6.30 1.33 12.18
C PRO A 368 5.11 2.04 12.81
N ASN A 369 4.36 1.34 13.65
CA ASN A 369 3.23 1.94 14.35
C ASN A 369 3.72 2.70 15.57
N THR A 370 3.80 4.03 15.45
CA THR A 370 4.25 4.92 16.53
C THR A 370 3.32 4.95 17.75
N ASN A 371 2.11 4.40 17.64
CA ASN A 371 1.09 4.42 18.69
C ASN A 371 1.03 3.16 19.56
N GLY A 372 2.02 2.26 19.52
CA GLY A 372 1.95 1.08 20.38
C GLY A 372 2.92 -0.06 20.10
N GLY A 373 3.95 0.13 19.32
CA GLY A 373 4.98 -0.85 19.10
C GLY A 373 6.04 -0.37 18.13
N ALA A 374 7.29 -0.80 18.32
CA ALA A 374 8.39 -0.48 17.41
C ALA A 374 8.22 -1.13 16.03
N ASP A 375 7.34 -2.15 15.92
CA ASP A 375 7.20 -2.97 14.72
C ASP A 375 6.04 -2.50 13.83
N SER A 376 6.22 -2.60 12.52
CA SER A 376 5.13 -2.46 11.54
C SER A 376 4.12 -3.62 11.66
N LEU A 377 2.96 -3.47 11.04
CA LEU A 377 2.00 -4.59 10.95
C LEU A 377 2.54 -5.72 10.09
N GLY A 378 3.30 -5.40 9.04
CA GLY A 378 3.96 -6.40 8.20
C GLY A 378 4.91 -7.30 8.98
N GLU A 379 5.74 -6.69 9.85
CA GLU A 379 6.62 -7.45 10.76
C GLU A 379 5.82 -8.29 11.75
N ALA A 380 4.74 -7.74 12.32
CA ALA A 380 3.92 -8.48 13.28
C ALA A 380 3.26 -9.72 12.63
N PHE A 381 2.68 -9.58 11.44
CA PHE A 381 2.05 -10.68 10.73
C PHE A 381 3.07 -11.73 10.26
N THR A 382 4.19 -11.30 9.66
CA THR A 382 5.21 -12.23 9.17
C THR A 382 5.89 -12.99 10.30
N ARG A 383 6.18 -12.32 11.43
CA ARG A 383 6.68 -12.99 12.66
C ARG A 383 5.66 -13.98 13.20
N ALA A 384 4.38 -13.68 13.11
CA ALA A 384 3.31 -14.60 13.47
C ALA A 384 3.13 -15.75 12.44
N GLY A 385 3.88 -15.76 11.32
CA GLY A 385 3.89 -16.82 10.31
C GLY A 385 2.82 -16.68 9.24
N TYR A 386 2.33 -15.48 8.98
CA TYR A 386 1.43 -15.20 7.85
C TYR A 386 2.21 -14.70 6.63
N VAL A 387 1.79 -15.15 5.45
CA VAL A 387 2.11 -14.44 4.21
C VAL A 387 1.18 -13.22 4.12
N VAL A 388 1.72 -12.06 3.72
CA VAL A 388 0.90 -10.83 3.65
C VAL A 388 0.95 -10.27 2.23
N LEU A 389 -0.21 -9.99 1.65
CA LEU A 389 -0.30 -9.23 0.42
C LEU A 389 -0.95 -7.87 0.71
N SER A 390 -0.27 -6.79 0.35
CA SER A 390 -0.74 -5.41 0.50
C SER A 390 -0.87 -4.77 -0.88
N PRO A 391 -2.06 -4.80 -1.53
CA PRO A 391 -2.27 -4.16 -2.82
C PRO A 391 -2.58 -2.67 -2.68
N ASP A 392 -2.12 -1.87 -3.64
CA ASP A 392 -2.64 -0.52 -3.82
C ASP A 392 -4.13 -0.58 -4.15
N ALA A 393 -4.89 0.31 -3.54
CA ALA A 393 -6.26 0.57 -3.97
C ALA A 393 -6.28 1.10 -5.41
N TYR A 394 -7.41 0.96 -6.07
CA TYR A 394 -7.61 1.48 -7.42
C TYR A 394 -7.21 2.96 -7.47
N TRP A 395 -6.31 3.29 -8.39
CA TRP A 395 -5.72 4.63 -8.56
C TRP A 395 -5.07 5.23 -7.29
N HIS A 396 -4.41 4.39 -6.51
CA HIS A 396 -3.51 4.81 -5.44
C HIS A 396 -2.08 4.37 -5.72
N GLY A 397 -1.14 4.86 -4.91
CA GLY A 397 0.26 4.49 -4.99
C GLY A 397 0.89 4.80 -6.34
N ASP A 398 1.36 3.79 -7.05
CA ASP A 398 2.08 3.97 -8.32
C ASP A 398 1.21 4.44 -9.49
N ARG A 399 -0.11 4.42 -9.34
CA ARG A 399 -1.06 4.81 -10.41
C ARG A 399 -1.50 6.27 -10.34
N VAL A 400 -1.22 6.97 -9.25
CA VAL A 400 -1.60 8.38 -9.08
C VAL A 400 -0.99 9.25 -10.18
N GLY A 401 -1.79 10.15 -10.75
CA GLY A 401 -1.37 11.08 -11.78
C GLY A 401 -1.41 10.54 -13.20
N THR A 402 -1.98 9.36 -13.42
CA THR A 402 -2.11 8.72 -14.74
C THR A 402 -3.58 8.49 -15.16
N GLY A 403 -4.52 9.20 -14.52
CA GLY A 403 -5.95 9.06 -14.71
C GLY A 403 -6.49 9.60 -16.04
N PRO A 404 -7.81 9.58 -16.23
CA PRO A 404 -8.46 9.80 -17.51
C PRO A 404 -8.53 11.28 -17.95
N SER A 405 -8.09 12.23 -17.12
CA SER A 405 -8.16 13.66 -17.46
C SER A 405 -7.15 14.09 -18.54
N GLY A 406 -6.12 13.28 -18.79
CA GLY A 406 -5.04 13.60 -19.73
C GLY A 406 -4.02 14.63 -19.22
N ILE A 407 -4.14 15.05 -17.97
CA ILE A 407 -3.18 15.90 -17.23
C ILE A 407 -2.85 15.22 -15.89
N VAL A 408 -1.75 15.64 -15.28
CA VAL A 408 -1.40 15.17 -13.92
C VAL A 408 -2.33 15.87 -12.91
N GLU A 409 -3.13 15.09 -12.24
CA GLU A 409 -4.07 15.51 -11.18
C GLU A 409 -3.54 15.09 -9.81
N THR A 410 -3.95 15.82 -8.77
CA THR A 410 -3.76 15.33 -7.39
C THR A 410 -4.65 14.11 -7.16
N LEU A 411 -4.31 13.27 -6.18
CA LEU A 411 -5.10 12.07 -5.87
C LEU A 411 -6.61 12.36 -5.74
N ARG A 412 -6.98 13.48 -5.11
CA ARG A 412 -8.39 13.85 -4.93
C ARG A 412 -9.07 14.24 -6.25
N GLU A 413 -8.41 15.06 -7.06
CA GLU A 413 -8.93 15.47 -8.38
C GLU A 413 -9.06 14.27 -9.30
N GLU A 414 -8.09 13.37 -9.29
CA GLU A 414 -8.11 12.15 -10.07
C GLU A 414 -9.24 11.21 -9.65
N GLN A 415 -9.51 11.07 -8.36
CA GLN A 415 -10.68 10.33 -7.87
C GLN A 415 -12.01 10.92 -8.36
N GLU A 416 -12.12 12.25 -8.43
CA GLU A 416 -13.32 12.92 -8.99
C GLU A 416 -13.44 12.68 -10.50
N SER A 417 -12.33 12.69 -11.25
CA SER A 417 -12.31 12.42 -12.69
C SER A 417 -12.66 10.95 -12.98
N LEU A 418 -12.11 10.02 -12.22
CA LEU A 418 -12.43 8.59 -12.32
C LEU A 418 -13.88 8.30 -11.95
N PHE A 419 -14.41 8.93 -10.90
CA PHE A 419 -15.81 8.77 -10.50
C PHE A 419 -16.76 9.16 -11.64
N LYS A 420 -16.50 10.30 -12.31
CA LYS A 420 -17.30 10.77 -13.46
C LYS A 420 -17.16 9.81 -14.64
N PHE A 421 -15.93 9.34 -14.92
CA PHE A 421 -15.64 8.42 -16.01
C PHE A 421 -16.34 7.07 -15.81
N ASP A 422 -16.21 6.48 -14.63
CA ASP A 422 -16.82 5.18 -14.31
C ASP A 422 -18.36 5.27 -14.32
N LEU A 423 -18.93 6.38 -13.81
CA LEU A 423 -20.37 6.61 -13.83
C LEU A 423 -20.93 6.60 -15.26
N TRP A 424 -20.23 7.20 -16.22
CA TRP A 424 -20.65 7.18 -17.63
C TRP A 424 -20.54 5.78 -18.25
N LEU A 425 -19.66 4.93 -17.75
CA LEU A 425 -19.51 3.54 -18.18
C LEU A 425 -20.48 2.55 -17.50
N GLY A 426 -21.39 3.06 -16.64
CA GLY A 426 -22.37 2.22 -15.94
C GLY A 426 -21.81 1.43 -14.77
N ARG A 427 -20.63 1.77 -14.28
CA ARG A 427 -19.98 1.15 -13.12
C ARG A 427 -19.66 2.18 -12.04
N THR A 428 -19.33 1.73 -10.84
CA THR A 428 -18.94 2.63 -9.75
C THR A 428 -17.44 2.58 -9.53
N LEU A 429 -16.88 3.70 -9.08
CA LEU A 429 -15.48 3.77 -8.68
C LEU A 429 -15.17 2.75 -7.57
N TRP A 430 -16.10 2.58 -6.61
CA TRP A 430 -15.98 1.56 -5.55
C TRP A 430 -16.01 0.13 -6.10
N GLY A 431 -16.80 -0.12 -7.13
CA GLY A 431 -16.80 -1.41 -7.85
C GLY A 431 -15.42 -1.75 -8.41
N MET A 432 -14.72 -0.76 -8.97
CA MET A 432 -13.35 -0.94 -9.47
C MET A 432 -12.35 -1.20 -8.33
N PHE A 433 -12.52 -0.57 -7.16
CA PHE A 433 -11.73 -0.90 -5.95
C PHE A 433 -11.90 -2.37 -5.56
N VAL A 434 -13.13 -2.84 -5.40
CA VAL A 434 -13.44 -4.23 -5.00
C VAL A 434 -12.92 -5.22 -6.05
N ARG A 435 -13.04 -4.88 -7.34
CA ARG A 435 -12.54 -5.71 -8.44
C ARG A 435 -11.01 -5.85 -8.39
N ASP A 436 -10.27 -4.78 -8.17
CA ASP A 436 -8.81 -4.83 -8.06
C ASP A 436 -8.36 -5.61 -6.82
N ASP A 437 -9.10 -5.52 -5.71
CA ASP A 437 -8.87 -6.34 -4.52
C ASP A 437 -9.11 -7.84 -4.80
N GLN A 438 -10.12 -8.18 -5.63
CA GLN A 438 -10.32 -9.55 -6.09
C GLN A 438 -9.18 -10.03 -7.00
N ILE A 439 -8.63 -9.18 -7.87
CA ILE A 439 -7.44 -9.52 -8.69
C ILE A 439 -6.22 -9.76 -7.80
N ALA A 440 -6.02 -8.95 -6.77
CA ALA A 440 -4.97 -9.19 -5.79
C ALA A 440 -5.16 -10.53 -5.06
N LEU A 441 -6.39 -10.87 -4.71
CA LEU A 441 -6.73 -12.17 -4.12
C LEU A 441 -6.53 -13.31 -5.13
N ASP A 442 -6.89 -13.12 -6.41
CA ASP A 442 -6.64 -14.09 -7.48
C ASP A 442 -5.14 -14.41 -7.59
N TYR A 443 -4.28 -13.40 -7.47
CA TYR A 443 -2.82 -13.61 -7.40
C TYR A 443 -2.40 -14.32 -6.12
N LEU A 444 -2.87 -13.87 -4.95
CA LEU A 444 -2.46 -14.44 -3.66
C LEU A 444 -2.70 -15.95 -3.59
N VAL A 445 -3.83 -16.44 -4.12
CA VAL A 445 -4.14 -17.87 -4.14
C VAL A 445 -3.28 -18.68 -5.12
N THR A 446 -2.51 -18.06 -6.01
CA THR A 446 -1.56 -18.78 -6.88
C THR A 446 -0.22 -19.04 -6.21
N ARG A 447 0.06 -18.35 -5.11
CA ARG A 447 1.36 -18.47 -4.43
C ARG A 447 1.48 -19.82 -3.72
N PRO A 448 2.58 -20.55 -3.95
CA PRO A 448 2.79 -21.86 -3.31
C PRO A 448 2.97 -21.79 -1.79
N GLU A 449 3.37 -20.60 -1.27
CA GLU A 449 3.54 -20.35 0.15
C GLU A 449 2.20 -20.24 0.90
N VAL A 450 1.08 -20.06 0.18
CA VAL A 450 -0.23 -19.71 0.74
C VAL A 450 -1.17 -20.89 0.84
N ASP A 451 -1.74 -21.09 2.02
CA ASP A 451 -2.90 -21.96 2.21
C ASP A 451 -4.17 -21.22 1.82
N ARG A 452 -4.73 -21.59 0.68
CA ARG A 452 -5.91 -20.96 0.05
C ARG A 452 -7.17 -21.02 0.92
N SER A 453 -7.24 -21.93 1.88
CA SER A 453 -8.38 -22.08 2.78
C SER A 453 -8.31 -21.17 4.02
N ARG A 454 -7.17 -20.51 4.24
CA ARG A 454 -6.88 -19.69 5.43
C ARG A 454 -6.41 -18.29 5.08
N ILE A 455 -7.25 -17.55 4.34
CA ILE A 455 -6.98 -16.17 3.94
C ILE A 455 -7.86 -15.22 4.73
N GLY A 456 -7.25 -14.29 5.48
CA GLY A 456 -7.94 -13.19 6.15
C GLY A 456 -7.85 -11.90 5.36
N ALA A 457 -8.81 -11.00 5.56
CA ALA A 457 -8.77 -9.64 5.05
C ALA A 457 -8.89 -8.64 6.19
N THR A 458 -8.08 -7.58 6.15
CA THR A 458 -8.13 -6.50 7.14
C THR A 458 -7.58 -5.20 6.57
N GLY A 459 -7.88 -4.13 7.26
CA GLY A 459 -7.36 -2.79 7.00
C GLY A 459 -7.99 -1.79 7.94
N MET A 460 -7.53 -0.55 7.85
CA MET A 460 -8.08 0.58 8.59
C MET A 460 -8.78 1.56 7.65
N SER A 461 -9.87 2.19 8.12
CA SER A 461 -10.55 3.27 7.39
C SER A 461 -11.03 2.80 6.00
N MET A 462 -10.57 3.40 4.91
CA MET A 462 -10.83 2.91 3.55
C MET A 462 -10.49 1.41 3.41
N GLY A 463 -9.38 0.97 3.99
CA GLY A 463 -8.96 -0.44 3.96
C GLY A 463 -9.91 -1.36 4.74
N SER A 464 -10.47 -0.90 5.84
CA SER A 464 -11.52 -1.60 6.57
C SER A 464 -12.74 -1.84 5.67
N THR A 465 -13.21 -0.79 5.00
CA THR A 465 -14.35 -0.85 4.09
C THR A 465 -14.05 -1.79 2.90
N ARG A 466 -12.86 -1.72 2.31
CA ARG A 466 -12.43 -2.66 1.27
C ARG A 466 -12.49 -4.11 1.77
N ALA A 467 -12.02 -4.38 3.00
CA ALA A 467 -11.96 -5.74 3.55
C ALA A 467 -13.35 -6.38 3.69
N TRP A 468 -14.33 -5.68 4.26
CA TRP A 468 -15.65 -6.27 4.41
C TRP A 468 -16.48 -6.26 3.11
N TRP A 469 -16.29 -5.29 2.19
CA TRP A 469 -16.89 -5.36 0.86
C TRP A 469 -16.34 -6.55 0.05
N LEU A 470 -15.01 -6.74 0.05
CA LEU A 470 -14.40 -7.89 -0.60
C LEU A 470 -14.94 -9.20 -0.05
N ALA A 471 -14.96 -9.36 1.28
CA ALA A 471 -15.45 -10.59 1.90
C ALA A 471 -16.95 -10.84 1.64
N ALA A 472 -17.76 -9.79 1.46
CA ALA A 472 -19.17 -9.93 1.12
C ALA A 472 -19.38 -10.54 -0.28
N VAL A 473 -18.49 -10.24 -1.24
CA VAL A 473 -18.62 -10.70 -2.64
C VAL A 473 -17.68 -11.83 -3.01
N ASP A 474 -16.75 -12.21 -2.13
CA ASP A 474 -15.75 -13.26 -2.37
C ASP A 474 -15.59 -14.19 -1.17
N GLU A 475 -16.02 -15.42 -1.31
CA GLU A 475 -16.06 -16.41 -0.22
C GLU A 475 -14.69 -17.00 0.14
N ARG A 476 -13.64 -16.71 -0.64
CA ARG A 476 -12.27 -17.14 -0.33
C ARG A 476 -11.68 -16.43 0.88
N ILE A 477 -12.24 -15.29 1.28
CA ILE A 477 -11.86 -14.63 2.53
C ILE A 477 -12.51 -15.39 3.70
N ALA A 478 -11.69 -16.09 4.47
CA ALA A 478 -12.11 -16.96 5.56
C ALA A 478 -12.39 -16.22 6.88
N ALA A 479 -11.75 -15.07 7.12
CA ALA A 479 -11.98 -14.23 8.30
C ALA A 479 -11.73 -12.76 8.00
N VAL A 480 -12.45 -11.86 8.67
CA VAL A 480 -12.33 -10.41 8.47
C VAL A 480 -12.12 -9.69 9.78
N VAL A 481 -11.24 -8.68 9.76
CA VAL A 481 -11.18 -7.67 10.81
C VAL A 481 -11.29 -6.28 10.19
N ALA A 482 -12.30 -5.52 10.59
CA ALA A 482 -12.59 -4.17 10.14
C ALA A 482 -12.19 -3.16 11.22
N VAL A 483 -11.15 -2.34 10.98
CA VAL A 483 -10.69 -1.34 11.94
C VAL A 483 -11.09 0.05 11.48
N ALA A 484 -11.93 0.72 12.26
CA ALA A 484 -12.65 1.93 11.90
C ALA A 484 -13.50 1.73 10.62
N CYS A 485 -14.45 2.61 10.32
CA CYS A 485 -15.33 2.51 9.15
C CYS A 485 -16.22 1.26 9.08
N LEU A 486 -16.96 0.98 10.16
CA LEU A 486 -18.19 0.18 10.09
C LEU A 486 -19.39 1.13 9.96
N THR A 487 -19.60 1.68 8.77
CA THR A 487 -20.50 2.81 8.56
C THR A 487 -21.86 2.36 8.05
N ARG A 488 -22.93 2.77 8.75
CA ARG A 488 -24.30 2.68 8.23
C ARG A 488 -24.66 3.99 7.51
N TYR A 489 -25.00 3.90 6.23
CA TYR A 489 -25.10 5.07 5.35
C TYR A 489 -26.24 6.03 5.75
N ARG A 490 -27.38 5.52 6.20
CA ARG A 490 -28.48 6.35 6.70
C ARG A 490 -28.08 7.21 7.90
N ASN A 491 -27.30 6.62 8.83
CA ASN A 491 -26.82 7.34 10.00
C ASN A 491 -25.75 8.36 9.60
N LEU A 492 -24.87 8.03 8.65
CA LEU A 492 -23.92 8.97 8.07
C LEU A 492 -24.63 10.19 7.45
N ILE A 493 -25.74 9.97 6.72
CA ILE A 493 -26.57 11.05 6.15
C ILE A 493 -27.21 11.87 7.27
N ALA A 494 -27.85 11.20 8.23
CA ALA A 494 -28.56 11.86 9.33
C ALA A 494 -27.62 12.75 10.17
N HIS A 495 -26.39 12.32 10.37
CA HIS A 495 -25.35 13.10 11.07
C HIS A 495 -24.65 14.13 10.20
N GLY A 496 -25.04 14.32 8.92
CA GLY A 496 -24.43 15.30 8.01
C GLY A 496 -22.96 15.01 7.67
N GLN A 497 -22.51 13.75 7.74
CA GLN A 497 -21.10 13.35 7.68
C GLN A 497 -20.68 12.79 6.32
N LEU A 498 -21.44 12.98 5.24
CA LEU A 498 -21.10 12.49 3.90
C LEU A 498 -19.70 12.87 3.44
N ARG A 499 -19.21 14.05 3.84
CA ARG A 499 -17.86 14.54 3.47
C ARG A 499 -16.70 13.84 4.19
N GLN A 500 -16.99 12.97 5.18
CA GLN A 500 -15.94 12.21 5.89
C GLN A 500 -15.36 11.12 5.00
N HIS A 501 -16.10 10.71 3.98
CA HIS A 501 -15.63 9.73 3.00
C HIS A 501 -15.30 10.40 1.66
N GLY A 502 -14.30 9.88 0.97
CA GLY A 502 -13.97 10.31 -0.39
C GLY A 502 -15.06 9.91 -1.39
N VAL A 503 -15.08 10.56 -2.55
CA VAL A 503 -16.08 10.29 -3.61
C VAL A 503 -16.08 8.82 -4.06
N TYR A 504 -14.97 8.12 -3.91
CA TYR A 504 -14.82 6.71 -4.25
C TYR A 504 -15.76 5.77 -3.47
N TYR A 505 -16.19 6.17 -2.27
CA TYR A 505 -16.92 5.32 -1.32
C TYR A 505 -18.36 5.00 -1.74
N PHE A 506 -18.93 5.80 -2.64
CA PHE A 506 -20.36 5.79 -2.93
C PHE A 506 -20.71 4.84 -4.08
N VAL A 507 -21.77 4.04 -3.88
CA VAL A 507 -22.30 3.08 -4.85
C VAL A 507 -23.74 3.41 -5.23
N ASN A 508 -24.18 2.95 -6.41
CA ASN A 508 -25.49 3.28 -6.94
C ASN A 508 -26.61 2.46 -6.27
N GLY A 509 -27.62 3.16 -5.75
CA GLY A 509 -28.92 2.60 -5.45
C GLY A 509 -28.99 1.58 -4.32
N LEU A 510 -27.89 1.31 -3.58
CA LEU A 510 -27.87 0.31 -2.49
C LEU A 510 -28.99 0.55 -1.47
N LEU A 511 -29.19 1.80 -1.05
CA LEU A 511 -30.22 2.17 -0.07
C LEU A 511 -31.67 1.93 -0.53
N ARG A 512 -31.91 1.67 -1.82
CA ARG A 512 -33.25 1.25 -2.30
C ARG A 512 -33.62 -0.14 -1.81
N HIS A 513 -32.64 -0.96 -1.46
CA HIS A 513 -32.79 -2.36 -1.08
C HIS A 513 -32.55 -2.56 0.40
N PHE A 514 -31.42 -2.11 0.91
CA PHE A 514 -30.96 -2.22 2.31
C PHE A 514 -29.78 -1.28 2.54
N ASP A 515 -29.31 -1.20 3.77
CA ASP A 515 -28.10 -0.47 4.14
C ASP A 515 -26.91 -1.45 4.35
N THR A 516 -25.83 -1.01 4.92
CA THR A 516 -24.56 -1.74 5.15
C THR A 516 -24.77 -3.10 5.82
N GLU A 517 -25.77 -3.23 6.70
CA GLU A 517 -26.09 -4.51 7.34
C GLU A 517 -26.41 -5.63 6.34
N GLY A 518 -27.02 -5.31 5.20
CA GLY A 518 -27.29 -6.30 4.13
C GLY A 518 -26.01 -6.76 3.43
N VAL A 519 -25.02 -5.87 3.28
CA VAL A 519 -23.71 -6.22 2.69
C VAL A 519 -22.92 -7.11 3.66
N ILE A 520 -22.82 -6.72 4.94
CA ILE A 520 -22.07 -7.47 5.95
C ILE A 520 -22.70 -8.83 6.24
N ALA A 521 -24.03 -8.94 6.16
CA ALA A 521 -24.76 -10.20 6.30
C ALA A 521 -24.24 -11.29 5.33
N LEU A 522 -23.78 -10.93 4.12
CA LEU A 522 -23.20 -11.88 3.15
C LEU A 522 -21.93 -12.56 3.63
N ILE A 523 -21.25 -12.01 4.65
CA ILE A 523 -20.05 -12.61 5.25
C ILE A 523 -20.44 -13.79 6.15
N ALA A 524 -21.60 -13.75 6.78
CA ALA A 524 -22.07 -14.82 7.68
C ALA A 524 -22.12 -16.19 6.98
N PRO A 525 -21.70 -17.27 7.65
CA PRO A 525 -21.30 -17.37 9.07
C PRO A 525 -19.79 -17.23 9.33
N ARG A 526 -19.01 -16.71 8.36
CA ARG A 526 -17.55 -16.55 8.48
C ARG A 526 -17.19 -15.52 9.57
N PRO A 527 -16.07 -15.70 10.29
CA PRO A 527 -15.63 -14.80 11.35
C PRO A 527 -15.48 -13.34 10.91
N PHE A 528 -16.14 -12.43 11.65
CA PHE A 528 -16.12 -10.99 11.42
C PHE A 528 -15.93 -10.24 12.73
N LEU A 529 -14.88 -9.44 12.83
CA LEU A 529 -14.60 -8.55 13.96
C LEU A 529 -14.57 -7.09 13.47
N ALA A 530 -15.34 -6.21 14.10
CA ALA A 530 -15.26 -4.76 13.91
C ALA A 530 -14.73 -4.06 15.16
N LEU A 531 -13.84 -3.11 14.98
CA LEU A 531 -13.19 -2.34 16.05
C LEU A 531 -13.27 -0.85 15.69
N THR A 532 -14.14 -0.09 16.34
CA THR A 532 -14.43 1.31 15.98
C THR A 532 -14.51 2.21 17.21
N GLY A 533 -14.03 3.45 17.10
CA GLY A 533 -14.23 4.46 18.15
C GLY A 533 -15.66 4.99 18.15
N ASP A 534 -16.25 5.24 19.32
CA ASP A 534 -17.63 5.75 19.47
C ASP A 534 -17.78 7.23 19.04
N LEU A 535 -16.66 7.93 18.88
CA LEU A 535 -16.57 9.33 18.39
C LEU A 535 -16.10 9.43 16.93
N ASP A 536 -16.08 8.31 16.19
CA ASP A 536 -15.72 8.33 14.77
C ASP A 536 -16.86 8.94 13.94
N ALA A 537 -16.68 10.20 13.54
CA ALA A 537 -17.68 10.92 12.73
C ALA A 537 -17.94 10.28 11.35
N GLY A 538 -17.00 9.49 10.82
CA GLY A 538 -17.17 8.71 9.60
C GLY A 538 -17.98 7.43 9.79
N SER A 539 -18.22 7.02 11.05
CA SER A 539 -18.94 5.79 11.41
C SER A 539 -19.78 6.02 12.66
N PRO A 540 -20.91 6.74 12.57
CA PRO A 540 -21.73 7.10 13.72
C PRO A 540 -22.12 5.88 14.56
N ALA A 541 -21.91 5.95 15.88
CA ALA A 541 -22.07 4.84 16.82
C ALA A 541 -23.49 4.26 16.85
N ASP A 542 -24.52 5.10 16.68
CA ASP A 542 -25.92 4.67 16.59
C ASP A 542 -26.17 3.78 15.35
N GLY A 543 -25.50 4.11 14.23
CA GLY A 543 -25.52 3.28 13.02
C GLY A 543 -24.83 1.94 13.22
N ILE A 544 -23.69 1.92 13.92
CA ILE A 544 -22.97 0.68 14.25
C ILE A 544 -23.85 -0.24 15.08
N ARG A 545 -24.55 0.28 16.09
CA ARG A 545 -25.48 -0.52 16.92
C ARG A 545 -26.60 -1.18 16.12
N VAL A 546 -27.11 -0.53 15.08
CA VAL A 546 -28.11 -1.16 14.19
C VAL A 546 -27.47 -2.32 13.41
N ILE A 547 -26.22 -2.18 12.94
CA ILE A 547 -25.51 -3.27 12.29
C ILE A 547 -25.28 -4.43 13.27
N GLU A 548 -24.82 -4.13 14.49
CA GLU A 548 -24.63 -5.12 15.57
C GLU A 548 -25.90 -5.93 15.85
N ASP A 549 -27.02 -5.24 16.02
CA ASP A 549 -28.29 -5.89 16.30
C ASP A 549 -28.73 -6.81 15.18
N ARG A 550 -28.73 -6.33 13.94
CA ARG A 550 -29.26 -7.07 12.78
C ARG A 550 -28.34 -8.19 12.32
N VAL A 551 -27.06 -7.88 12.15
CA VAL A 551 -26.06 -8.87 11.70
C VAL A 551 -25.79 -9.88 12.81
N GLY A 552 -25.64 -9.44 14.06
CA GLY A 552 -25.50 -10.33 15.21
C GLY A 552 -26.70 -11.29 15.37
N ALA A 553 -27.93 -10.81 15.11
CA ALA A 553 -29.11 -11.68 15.09
C ALA A 553 -29.02 -12.74 13.99
N LEU A 554 -28.58 -12.38 12.77
CA LEU A 554 -28.36 -13.35 11.69
C LEU A 554 -27.33 -14.41 12.08
N TYR A 555 -26.18 -14.01 12.64
CA TYR A 555 -25.17 -14.97 13.07
C TYR A 555 -25.71 -15.93 14.14
N ARG A 556 -26.54 -15.46 15.07
CA ARG A 556 -27.22 -16.35 16.05
C ARG A 556 -28.20 -17.30 15.37
N VAL A 557 -28.98 -16.83 14.39
CA VAL A 557 -29.87 -17.68 13.59
C VAL A 557 -29.11 -18.80 12.88
N LEU A 558 -27.90 -18.50 12.41
CA LEU A 558 -27.02 -19.46 11.72
C LEU A 558 -26.23 -20.37 12.70
N GLY A 559 -26.39 -20.22 14.01
CA GLY A 559 -25.66 -20.98 15.01
C GLY A 559 -24.18 -20.61 15.12
N ALA A 560 -23.81 -19.43 14.66
CA ALA A 560 -22.42 -18.92 14.59
C ALA A 560 -22.25 -17.58 15.34
N GLY A 561 -22.98 -17.39 16.43
CA GLY A 561 -23.00 -16.10 17.15
C GLY A 561 -21.62 -15.64 17.63
N GLU A 562 -20.74 -16.55 17.96
CA GLU A 562 -19.34 -16.28 18.36
C GLU A 562 -18.43 -15.79 17.23
N ASN A 563 -18.84 -16.00 15.98
CA ASN A 563 -18.10 -15.56 14.81
C ASN A 563 -18.39 -14.09 14.44
N PHE A 564 -19.31 -13.42 15.15
CA PHE A 564 -19.56 -11.99 14.95
C PHE A 564 -19.30 -11.21 16.24
N ARG A 565 -18.38 -10.26 16.15
CA ARG A 565 -18.06 -9.34 17.23
C ARG A 565 -17.87 -7.93 16.70
N SER A 566 -18.44 -6.95 17.38
CA SER A 566 -18.21 -5.53 17.13
C SER A 566 -17.93 -4.84 18.45
N GLU A 567 -16.89 -4.03 18.50
CA GLU A 567 -16.52 -3.28 19.70
C GLU A 567 -16.47 -1.78 19.40
N LEU A 568 -17.22 -1.02 20.20
CA LEU A 568 -17.17 0.41 20.25
C LEU A 568 -16.24 0.85 21.40
N TYR A 569 -15.14 1.47 21.05
CA TYR A 569 -14.17 2.01 22.00
C TYR A 569 -14.62 3.37 22.50
N PRO A 570 -14.86 3.53 23.82
CA PRO A 570 -15.33 4.78 24.38
C PRO A 570 -14.28 5.89 24.26
N GLU A 571 -14.74 7.10 23.93
CA GLU A 571 -13.91 8.29 23.79
C GLU A 571 -12.79 8.20 22.74
N VAL A 572 -12.93 7.31 21.76
CA VAL A 572 -12.01 7.13 20.65
C VAL A 572 -12.67 7.63 19.36
N GLY A 573 -11.96 8.49 18.63
CA GLY A 573 -12.36 8.93 17.29
C GLY A 573 -11.89 7.96 16.20
N HIS A 574 -11.58 8.51 15.01
CA HIS A 574 -11.07 7.73 13.88
C HIS A 574 -9.60 7.31 14.12
N ALA A 575 -9.37 6.23 14.86
CA ALA A 575 -8.05 5.81 15.32
C ALA A 575 -7.82 4.30 15.17
N TYR A 576 -6.53 3.92 15.15
CA TYR A 576 -6.09 2.53 15.25
C TYR A 576 -5.23 2.39 16.52
N THR A 577 -5.84 1.94 17.59
CA THR A 577 -5.20 1.84 18.89
C THR A 577 -4.36 0.57 19.02
N PRO A 578 -3.39 0.52 19.99
CA PRO A 578 -2.65 -0.70 20.28
C PRO A 578 -3.53 -1.88 20.65
N ASP A 579 -4.63 -1.64 21.37
CA ASP A 579 -5.57 -2.68 21.75
C ASP A 579 -6.32 -3.26 20.53
N MET A 580 -6.81 -2.40 19.63
CA MET A 580 -7.39 -2.84 18.35
C MET A 580 -6.42 -3.71 17.56
N ARG A 581 -5.12 -3.35 17.53
CA ARG A 581 -4.08 -4.16 16.90
C ARG A 581 -3.96 -5.55 17.53
N ASN A 582 -3.91 -5.61 18.85
CA ASN A 582 -3.78 -6.87 19.58
C ASN A 582 -5.00 -7.77 19.38
N GLN A 583 -6.20 -7.20 19.42
CA GLN A 583 -7.43 -7.94 19.16
C GLN A 583 -7.50 -8.47 17.73
N MET A 584 -7.09 -7.68 16.73
CA MET A 584 -7.00 -8.15 15.34
C MET A 584 -6.05 -9.35 15.20
N LEU A 585 -4.84 -9.25 15.77
CA LEU A 585 -3.86 -10.35 15.72
C LEU A 585 -4.38 -11.61 16.42
N ALA A 586 -5.02 -11.46 17.57
CA ALA A 586 -5.64 -12.56 18.32
C ALA A 586 -6.79 -13.20 17.53
N TRP A 587 -7.64 -12.40 16.87
CA TRP A 587 -8.73 -12.90 16.04
C TRP A 587 -8.25 -13.78 14.89
N PHE A 588 -7.25 -13.30 14.13
CA PHE A 588 -6.67 -14.12 13.07
C PHE A 588 -5.92 -15.35 13.60
N ALA A 589 -5.24 -15.24 14.74
CA ALA A 589 -4.59 -16.40 15.36
C ALA A 589 -5.61 -17.49 15.76
N HIS A 590 -6.79 -17.07 16.22
CA HIS A 590 -7.88 -18.00 16.57
C HIS A 590 -8.49 -18.66 15.33
N HIS A 591 -8.82 -17.87 14.30
CA HIS A 591 -9.64 -18.37 13.19
C HIS A 591 -8.86 -18.92 12.00
N LEU A 592 -7.59 -18.52 11.81
CA LEU A 592 -6.81 -18.91 10.63
C LEU A 592 -5.67 -19.87 10.89
N LYS A 593 -5.21 -20.05 12.13
CA LYS A 593 -4.13 -21.00 12.45
C LYS A 593 -4.69 -22.36 12.84
N PRO A 594 -4.02 -23.49 12.42
CA PRO A 594 -4.38 -24.82 12.93
C PRO A 594 -4.07 -24.88 14.43
N GLY A 595 -5.00 -25.43 15.21
CA GLY A 595 -4.84 -25.64 16.65
C GLY A 595 -5.48 -24.59 17.54
N GLY A 596 -6.13 -23.57 16.99
CA GLY A 596 -7.03 -22.70 17.71
C GLY A 596 -8.42 -23.31 17.89
N LYS A 597 -8.49 -24.58 18.38
CA LYS A 597 -9.71 -25.16 18.94
C LYS A 597 -9.55 -25.26 20.43
#